data_627ff9a299806c3e7a45645a3812dd24
#
_entry.id   627ff9a299806c3e7a45645a3812dd24
#
_cell.length_a   1.000
_cell.length_b   1.000
_cell.length_c   1.000
_cell.angle_alpha   90.00
_cell.angle_beta   90.00
_cell.angle_gamma   90.00
#
_symmetry.space_group_name_H-M   'P 1'
#
loop_
_entity.id
_entity.type
_entity.pdbx_description
1 polymer ?
#
loop_
_entity_poly.entity_id
_entity_poly.type
_entity_poly.pdbx_seq_one_letter_code
_entity_poly.pdbx_strand_id
1 'polypeptide(L)'
;MVDDTYNGWSNRETWAANLHLSNDYRWYTLTMEVVREAHAAGATRYRIAHNLESCFDDYIADSQGPLGGKGNQFEHEAVVLRDVGSLWRIDWLEIEPHWTEAVKEENERS
;
A
#
# COMPACT_ATOMS: atom_id res chain seq x y z
N MET A 1 4.05 29.87 2.18
CA MET A 1 4.59 28.74 1.41
C MET A 1 3.69 27.55 1.60
N VAL A 2 3.27 26.97 0.50
CA VAL A 2 2.38 25.82 0.57
C VAL A 2 3.19 24.58 0.85
N ASP A 3 2.83 23.89 1.92
CA ASP A 3 3.46 22.65 2.28
C ASP A 3 2.63 21.53 1.64
N ASP A 4 3.19 20.84 0.65
CA ASP A 4 2.51 19.77 -0.06
C ASP A 4 2.45 18.49 0.75
N THR A 5 3.12 18.45 1.91
CA THR A 5 3.12 17.24 2.74
C THR A 5 1.77 17.05 3.43
N TYR A 6 1.47 15.79 3.71
CA TYR A 6 0.24 15.42 4.37
C TYR A 6 0.56 14.40 5.47
N ASN A 7 0.35 14.78 6.71
CA ASN A 7 0.63 13.91 7.87
C ASN A 7 2.03 13.30 7.83
N GLY A 8 3.01 14.05 7.36
CA GLY A 8 4.39 13.57 7.25
C GLY A 8 4.73 12.89 5.92
N TRP A 9 3.76 12.78 5.02
CA TRP A 9 3.96 12.17 3.70
C TRP A 9 4.07 13.25 2.63
N SER A 10 4.68 12.92 1.50
CA SER A 10 4.87 13.88 0.40
C SER A 10 3.56 14.47 -0.12
N ASN A 11 2.51 13.68 -0.15
CA ASN A 11 1.20 14.14 -0.58
C ASN A 11 0.12 13.23 0.01
N ARG A 12 -1.13 13.68 -0.17
CA ARG A 12 -2.28 12.97 0.38
C ARG A 12 -2.47 11.60 -0.26
N GLU A 13 -2.20 11.49 -1.55
CA GLU A 13 -2.36 10.22 -2.27
C GLU A 13 -1.47 9.13 -1.69
N THR A 14 -0.22 9.47 -1.39
CA THR A 14 0.74 8.54 -0.79
C THR A 14 0.28 8.11 0.61
N TRP A 15 -0.13 9.08 1.41
CA TRP A 15 -0.67 8.79 2.75
C TRP A 15 -1.87 7.87 2.68
N ALA A 16 -2.83 8.17 1.80
CA ALA A 16 -4.07 7.41 1.71
C ALA A 16 -3.84 5.98 1.22
N ALA A 17 -2.96 5.80 0.23
CA ALA A 17 -2.63 4.47 -0.27
C ALA A 17 -2.06 3.59 0.84
N ASN A 18 -1.11 4.13 1.60
CA ASN A 18 -0.53 3.39 2.71
C ASN A 18 -1.56 3.11 3.79
N LEU A 19 -2.44 4.06 4.06
CA LEU A 19 -3.49 3.90 5.06
C LEU A 19 -4.42 2.75 4.71
N HIS A 20 -4.86 2.67 3.46
CA HIS A 20 -5.75 1.60 3.03
C HIS A 20 -5.10 0.22 3.14
N LEU A 21 -3.84 0.09 2.72
CA LEU A 21 -3.13 -1.18 2.84
C LEU A 21 -2.91 -1.56 4.30
N SER A 22 -2.71 -0.57 5.17
CA SER A 22 -2.43 -0.81 6.59
C SER A 22 -3.68 -1.15 7.39
N ASN A 23 -4.83 -0.59 7.03
CA ASN A 23 -6.05 -0.73 7.81
C ASN A 23 -6.83 -1.99 7.50
N ASP A 24 -6.66 -2.58 6.36
CA ASP A 24 -7.31 -3.84 6.01
C ASP A 24 -6.42 -4.98 6.47
N TYR A 25 -6.84 -5.71 7.49
CA TYR A 25 -6.00 -6.75 8.10
C TYR A 25 -5.51 -7.78 7.09
N ARG A 26 -6.39 -8.22 6.19
CA ARG A 26 -6.01 -9.19 5.16
C ARG A 26 -4.93 -8.64 4.24
N TRP A 27 -5.11 -7.41 3.79
CA TRP A 27 -4.14 -6.79 2.88
C TRP A 27 -2.87 -6.36 3.59
N TYR A 28 -2.99 -5.95 4.85
CA TYR A 28 -1.82 -5.68 5.67
C TYR A 28 -0.95 -6.94 5.77
N THR A 29 -1.57 -8.08 6.07
CA THR A 29 -0.85 -9.34 6.21
C THR A 29 -0.18 -9.76 4.91
N LEU A 30 -0.91 -9.67 3.80
CA LEU A 30 -0.37 -10.01 2.48
C LEU A 30 0.77 -9.08 2.08
N THR A 31 0.62 -7.80 2.32
CA THR A 31 1.65 -6.82 1.99
C THR A 31 2.91 -7.06 2.80
N MET A 32 2.77 -7.31 4.10
CA MET A 32 3.90 -7.64 4.96
C MET A 32 4.63 -8.89 4.47
N GLU A 33 3.89 -9.90 4.05
CA GLU A 33 4.48 -11.12 3.54
C GLU A 33 5.27 -10.87 2.26
N VAL A 34 4.73 -10.09 1.34
CA VAL A 34 5.41 -9.73 0.10
C VAL A 34 6.72 -8.99 0.38
N VAL A 35 6.67 -8.01 1.29
CA VAL A 35 7.86 -7.25 1.65
C VAL A 35 8.87 -8.13 2.37
N ARG A 36 8.41 -8.99 3.26
CA ARG A 36 9.28 -9.91 4.00
C ARG A 36 10.04 -10.83 3.05
N GLU A 37 9.36 -11.41 2.08
CA GLU A 37 9.99 -12.29 1.10
C GLU A 37 10.99 -11.53 0.23
N ALA A 38 10.62 -10.36 -0.24
CA ALA A 38 11.48 -9.55 -1.08
C ALA A 38 12.73 -9.12 -0.31
N HIS A 39 12.55 -8.69 0.93
CA HIS A 39 13.66 -8.26 1.78
C HIS A 39 14.61 -9.43 2.05
N ALA A 40 14.08 -10.60 2.35
CA ALA A 40 14.88 -11.80 2.60
C ALA A 40 15.66 -12.23 1.36
N ALA A 41 15.11 -11.97 0.17
CA ALA A 41 15.78 -12.29 -1.10
C ALA A 41 16.81 -11.24 -1.50
N GLY A 42 16.99 -10.18 -0.71
CA GLY A 42 17.95 -9.13 -1.01
C GLY A 42 17.49 -8.15 -2.07
N ALA A 43 16.19 -8.02 -2.26
CA ALA A 43 15.65 -7.12 -3.28
C ALA A 43 16.02 -5.66 -2.98
N THR A 44 16.19 -4.89 -4.05
CA THR A 44 16.45 -3.46 -3.91
C THR A 44 15.19 -2.74 -3.43
N ARG A 45 15.37 -1.53 -2.90
CA ARG A 45 14.23 -0.70 -2.51
C ARG A 45 13.27 -0.45 -3.68
N TYR A 46 13.81 -0.35 -4.88
CA TYR A 46 12.98 -0.13 -6.08
C TYR A 46 12.10 -1.34 -6.36
N ARG A 47 12.65 -2.52 -6.18
CA ARG A 47 11.86 -3.74 -6.38
C ARG A 47 10.79 -3.88 -5.32
N ILE A 48 11.11 -3.57 -4.07
CA ILE A 48 10.14 -3.62 -2.98
C ILE A 48 9.03 -2.59 -3.24
N ALA A 49 9.39 -1.38 -3.65
CA ALA A 49 8.42 -0.36 -3.98
C ALA A 49 7.49 -0.80 -5.11
N HIS A 50 8.04 -1.46 -6.12
CA HIS A 50 7.24 -2.00 -7.23
C HIS A 50 6.28 -3.08 -6.73
N ASN A 51 6.74 -3.94 -5.84
CA ASN A 51 5.89 -4.98 -5.28
C ASN A 51 4.76 -4.40 -4.45
N LEU A 52 5.02 -3.30 -3.72
CA LEU A 52 3.99 -2.60 -2.97
C LEU A 52 2.93 -2.02 -3.91
N GLU A 53 3.36 -1.44 -5.01
CA GLU A 53 2.45 -0.91 -6.02
C GLU A 53 1.56 -2.03 -6.58
N SER A 54 2.16 -3.18 -6.87
CA SER A 54 1.42 -4.34 -7.36
C SER A 54 0.38 -4.82 -6.35
N CYS A 55 0.75 -4.81 -5.06
CA CYS A 55 -0.19 -5.17 -4.01
C CYS A 55 -1.38 -4.23 -3.98
N PHE A 56 -1.13 -2.94 -4.14
CA PHE A 56 -2.20 -1.95 -4.13
C PHE A 56 -3.11 -2.11 -5.35
N ASP A 57 -2.51 -2.36 -6.53
CA ASP A 57 -3.29 -2.62 -7.74
C ASP A 57 -4.18 -3.85 -7.56
N ASP A 58 -3.65 -4.90 -6.95
CA ASP A 58 -4.41 -6.11 -6.66
C ASP A 58 -5.52 -5.85 -5.65
N TYR A 59 -5.25 -5.00 -4.67
CA TYR A 59 -6.23 -4.62 -3.66
C TYR A 59 -7.44 -3.96 -4.33
N ILE A 60 -7.19 -3.02 -5.23
CA ILE A 60 -8.27 -2.34 -5.95
C ILE A 60 -9.00 -3.34 -6.87
N ALA A 61 -8.26 -4.18 -7.58
CA ALA A 61 -8.84 -5.16 -8.50
C ALA A 61 -9.67 -6.20 -7.74
N ASP A 62 -9.22 -6.60 -6.55
CA ASP A 62 -9.94 -7.56 -5.73
C ASP A 62 -11.30 -7.02 -5.31
N SER A 63 -11.37 -5.72 -5.05
CA SER A 63 -12.64 -5.10 -4.70
C SER A 63 -13.63 -5.08 -5.85
N GLN A 64 -13.17 -5.33 -7.08
CA GLN A 64 -14.01 -5.45 -8.26
C GLN A 64 -14.23 -6.91 -8.69
N GLY A 65 -13.72 -7.86 -7.94
CA GLY A 65 -13.71 -9.25 -8.34
C GLY A 65 -15.10 -9.85 -8.50
N PRO A 66 -15.20 -10.95 -9.25
CA PRO A 66 -16.51 -11.56 -9.57
C PRO A 66 -17.25 -12.09 -8.35
N LEU A 67 -16.54 -12.43 -7.30
CA LEU A 67 -17.18 -12.87 -6.05
C LEU A 67 -17.90 -11.75 -5.36
N GLY A 68 -17.55 -10.56 -5.73
CA GLY A 68 -18.14 -9.43 -5.13
C GLY A 68 -19.13 -8.72 -6.01
N GLY A 69 -19.67 -9.39 -6.95
CA GLY A 69 -20.64 -8.79 -7.86
C GLY A 69 -21.84 -8.14 -7.17
N LYS A 70 -21.67 -7.78 -5.92
CA LYS A 70 -22.70 -7.09 -5.15
C LYS A 70 -22.27 -5.65 -4.96
N GLY A 71 -23.25 -4.78 -4.81
CA GLY A 71 -23.03 -3.35 -4.78
C GLY A 71 -21.94 -2.86 -3.83
N ASN A 72 -21.67 -3.62 -2.78
CA ASN A 72 -20.68 -3.24 -1.79
C ASN A 72 -19.27 -3.07 -2.35
N GLN A 73 -18.96 -3.77 -3.42
CA GLN A 73 -17.63 -3.67 -4.00
C GLN A 73 -17.42 -2.40 -4.79
N PHE A 74 -18.42 -1.99 -5.56
CA PHE A 74 -18.31 -0.72 -6.25
C PHE A 74 -18.16 0.41 -5.25
N GLU A 75 -18.87 0.31 -4.13
CA GLU A 75 -18.76 1.31 -3.08
C GLU A 75 -17.37 1.35 -2.48
N HIS A 76 -16.78 0.18 -2.22
CA HIS A 76 -15.44 0.11 -1.67
C HIS A 76 -14.41 0.71 -2.63
N GLU A 77 -14.47 0.31 -3.90
CA GLU A 77 -13.58 0.84 -4.92
C GLU A 77 -13.73 2.36 -5.04
N ALA A 78 -14.96 2.83 -5.09
CA ALA A 78 -15.21 4.27 -5.21
C ALA A 78 -14.65 5.03 -4.02
N VAL A 79 -14.78 4.47 -2.82
CA VAL A 79 -14.22 5.09 -1.61
C VAL A 79 -12.71 5.13 -1.68
N VAL A 80 -12.07 4.03 -2.06
CA VAL A 80 -10.61 3.97 -2.16
C VAL A 80 -10.11 4.98 -3.19
N LEU A 81 -10.69 4.98 -4.38
CA LEU A 81 -10.26 5.88 -5.45
C LEU A 81 -10.52 7.34 -5.08
N ARG A 82 -11.63 7.62 -4.42
CA ARG A 82 -11.92 8.98 -3.97
C ARG A 82 -10.93 9.44 -2.91
N ASP A 83 -10.62 8.56 -1.96
CA ASP A 83 -9.69 8.90 -0.88
C ASP A 83 -8.26 9.05 -1.38
N VAL A 84 -7.84 8.16 -2.28
CA VAL A 84 -6.48 8.20 -2.81
C VAL A 84 -6.33 9.27 -3.88
N GLY A 85 -7.35 9.45 -4.69
CA GLY A 85 -7.30 10.44 -5.76
C GLY A 85 -6.49 9.96 -6.95
N SER A 86 -5.50 10.75 -7.36
CA SER A 86 -4.69 10.44 -8.54
C SER A 86 -3.65 9.38 -8.22
N LEU A 87 -3.84 8.18 -8.73
CA LEU A 87 -2.97 7.05 -8.42
C LEU A 87 -1.53 7.27 -8.85
N TRP A 88 -1.31 8.02 -9.93
CA TRP A 88 0.04 8.28 -10.43
C TRP A 88 0.86 9.16 -9.49
N ARG A 89 0.22 9.83 -8.53
CA ARG A 89 0.92 10.68 -7.57
C ARG A 89 1.43 9.91 -6.36
N ILE A 90 1.08 8.64 -6.22
CA ILE A 90 1.54 7.83 -5.09
C ILE A 90 3.05 7.60 -5.20
N ASP A 91 3.78 7.98 -4.16
CA ASP A 91 5.23 7.80 -4.12
C ASP A 91 5.54 6.49 -3.39
N TRP A 92 5.67 5.42 -4.16
CA TRP A 92 5.93 4.10 -3.60
C TRP A 92 7.31 3.98 -2.96
N LEU A 93 8.26 4.80 -3.42
CA LEU A 93 9.59 4.83 -2.80
C LEU A 93 9.54 5.47 -1.40
N GLU A 94 8.57 6.33 -1.16
CA GLU A 94 8.35 6.89 0.17
C GLU A 94 7.66 5.88 1.09
N ILE A 95 6.77 5.07 0.56
CA ILE A 95 6.04 4.06 1.32
C ILE A 95 6.95 2.89 1.70
N GLU A 96 7.85 2.51 0.81
CA GLU A 96 8.71 1.34 0.98
C GLU A 96 9.45 1.28 2.32
N PRO A 97 10.13 2.34 2.77
CA PRO A 97 10.89 2.23 4.02
C PRO A 97 10.01 1.93 5.24
N HIS A 98 8.78 2.39 5.24
CA HIS A 98 7.87 2.11 6.37
C HIS A 98 7.60 0.61 6.49
N TRP A 99 7.40 -0.06 5.36
CA TRP A 99 7.15 -1.50 5.37
C TRP A 99 8.41 -2.31 5.61
N THR A 100 9.52 -1.90 5.00
CA THR A 100 10.80 -2.57 5.18
C THR A 100 11.27 -2.46 6.61
N GLU A 101 11.12 -1.29 7.23
CA GLU A 101 11.48 -1.12 8.64
C GLU A 101 10.63 -1.98 9.55
N ALA A 102 9.35 -2.13 9.24
CA ALA A 102 8.47 -3.00 10.03
C ALA A 102 8.93 -4.46 9.94
N VAL A 103 9.36 -4.89 8.77
CA VAL A 103 9.90 -6.25 8.60
C VAL A 103 11.20 -6.43 9.38
N LYS A 104 12.08 -5.43 9.34
CA LYS A 104 13.33 -5.49 10.10
C LYS A 104 13.08 -5.59 11.59
N GLU A 105 12.13 -4.80 12.11
CA GLU A 105 11.77 -4.85 13.52
C GLU A 105 11.22 -6.23 13.91
N GLU A 106 10.41 -6.81 13.05
CA GLU A 106 9.87 -8.14 13.25
C GLU A 106 11.00 -9.17 13.33
N ASN A 107 11.99 -9.07 12.43
CA ASN A 107 13.12 -9.99 12.41
C ASN A 107 14.00 -9.84 13.67
N GLU A 108 14.15 -8.63 14.18
CA GLU A 108 14.92 -8.37 15.37
C GLU A 108 14.26 -8.93 16.63
N ARG A 109 12.94 -9.06 16.63
CA ARG A 109 12.21 -9.60 17.78
C ARG A 109 12.16 -11.11 17.84
N SER A 110 12.43 -11.78 16.74
CA SER A 110 12.34 -13.24 16.69
C SER A 110 13.65 -13.99 17.00
#